data_01eb8fa75b0efe555b7b57ca1400344e
#
_entry.id   01eb8fa75b0efe555b7b57ca1400344e
#
_cell.length_a   1.000
_cell.length_b   1.000
_cell.length_c   1.000
_cell.angle_alpha   90.00
_cell.angle_beta   90.00
_cell.angle_gamma   90.00
#
_symmetry.space_group_name_H-M   'P 1'
#
loop_
_entity.id
_entity.type
_entity.pdbx_description
1 polymer ?
#
loop_
_entity_poly.entity_id
_entity_poly.type
_entity_poly.pdbx_seq_one_letter_code
_entity_poly.pdbx_strand_id
1 'polypeptide(L)'
;LEPMLGPEFEHIQTIRIGTKALTFWPYRFVSDPYADDFLKLLERLVRAGKHVAIMAHYNHWRELGTDVSHEAIRLLRETGAEVRSQGPLLNHINNDPGDWARLWLDQIRAGILPYYMFVERDTGARRYFEVPLARAWQVYREAMQRVSGLGRTARGPSMSAGPGKVEIQGVSEIHGEKVFVLRFIQGRTPDWVQRPFFARYDEQATWLDGLRPAFGDEKFFFEDEYAGISDAAAATRQSGTGG
;
A
#
# COMPACT_ATOMS: atom_id res chain seq x y z
N LEU A 1 3.53 -11.34 -19.54
CA LEU A 1 4.53 -10.25 -19.55
C LEU A 1 5.29 -10.16 -20.88
N GLU A 2 5.56 -11.27 -21.57
CA GLU A 2 6.32 -11.27 -22.84
C GLU A 2 5.73 -10.33 -23.91
N PRO A 3 4.39 -10.22 -24.11
CA PRO A 3 3.82 -9.23 -25.03
C PRO A 3 4.24 -7.78 -24.75
N MET A 4 4.61 -7.44 -23.51
CA MET A 4 5.07 -6.09 -23.14
C MET A 4 6.37 -5.66 -23.85
N LEU A 5 7.04 -6.60 -24.53
CA LEU A 5 8.20 -6.33 -25.38
C LEU A 5 7.81 -5.95 -26.82
N GLY A 6 6.54 -6.13 -27.21
CA GLY A 6 6.04 -5.80 -28.52
C GLY A 6 5.83 -4.30 -28.74
N PRO A 7 5.86 -3.85 -30.01
CA PRO A 7 5.73 -2.44 -30.36
C PRO A 7 4.40 -1.83 -29.95
N GLU A 8 3.33 -2.61 -29.85
CA GLU A 8 2.00 -2.17 -29.38
C GLU A 8 2.01 -1.71 -27.92
N PHE A 9 2.99 -2.15 -27.12
CA PHE A 9 3.16 -1.80 -25.70
C PHE A 9 4.37 -0.87 -25.45
N GLU A 10 4.92 -0.25 -26.46
CA GLU A 10 6.08 0.66 -26.33
C GLU A 10 5.77 1.83 -25.38
N HIS A 11 4.54 2.33 -25.40
CA HIS A 11 4.06 3.41 -24.54
C HIS A 11 4.00 3.04 -23.04
N ILE A 12 3.99 1.74 -22.70
CA ILE A 12 4.04 1.27 -21.31
C ILE A 12 5.49 1.22 -20.85
N GLN A 13 5.90 2.20 -20.08
CA GLN A 13 7.28 2.31 -19.57
C GLN A 13 7.46 1.64 -18.20
N THR A 14 6.40 1.55 -17.39
CA THR A 14 6.48 1.01 -16.03
C THR A 14 5.58 -0.21 -15.86
N ILE A 15 6.15 -1.29 -15.34
CA ILE A 15 5.45 -2.55 -15.07
C ILE A 15 5.55 -2.82 -13.56
N ARG A 16 4.40 -2.99 -12.89
CA ARG A 16 4.35 -3.31 -11.47
C ARG A 16 3.73 -4.69 -11.27
N ILE A 17 4.45 -5.57 -10.59
CA ILE A 17 4.04 -6.95 -10.32
C ILE A 17 3.81 -7.11 -8.82
N GLY A 18 2.55 -7.21 -8.41
CA GLY A 18 2.20 -7.49 -7.01
C GLY A 18 2.32 -8.98 -6.69
N THR A 19 3.03 -9.33 -5.64
CA THR A 19 3.17 -10.73 -5.22
C THR A 19 3.33 -10.89 -3.72
N LYS A 20 2.78 -11.98 -3.17
CA LYS A 20 3.07 -12.46 -1.82
C LYS A 20 3.95 -13.70 -1.81
N ALA A 21 4.36 -14.20 -2.96
CA ALA A 21 5.14 -15.44 -3.05
C ALA A 21 6.50 -15.35 -2.34
N LEU A 22 7.12 -14.16 -2.27
CA LEU A 22 8.37 -13.95 -1.53
C LEU A 22 8.27 -14.30 -0.03
N THR A 23 7.06 -14.29 0.54
CA THR A 23 6.86 -14.55 1.97
C THR A 23 6.46 -15.98 2.28
N PHE A 24 5.63 -16.61 1.46
CA PHE A 24 5.15 -17.97 1.75
C PHE A 24 5.60 -19.03 0.76
N TRP A 25 6.15 -18.65 -0.40
CA TRP A 25 6.70 -19.57 -1.39
C TRP A 25 7.89 -18.96 -2.16
N PRO A 26 9.00 -18.57 -1.49
CA PRO A 26 10.15 -17.98 -2.16
C PRO A 26 10.82 -18.92 -3.18
N TYR A 27 10.65 -20.22 -3.05
CA TYR A 27 11.07 -21.23 -4.04
C TYR A 27 10.54 -20.94 -5.45
N ARG A 28 9.41 -20.20 -5.56
CA ARG A 28 8.87 -19.70 -6.84
C ARG A 28 9.92 -19.00 -7.69
N PHE A 29 10.87 -18.36 -7.06
CA PHE A 29 11.91 -17.56 -7.72
C PHE A 29 13.29 -18.23 -7.70
N VAL A 30 13.45 -19.38 -7.01
CA VAL A 30 14.74 -20.03 -6.80
C VAL A 30 14.82 -21.37 -7.52
N SER A 31 13.82 -22.23 -7.36
CA SER A 31 13.90 -23.63 -7.79
C SER A 31 12.65 -24.20 -8.43
N ASP A 32 11.56 -23.45 -8.54
CA ASP A 32 10.38 -23.88 -9.30
C ASP A 32 10.73 -24.06 -10.79
N PRO A 33 10.08 -24.95 -11.53
CA PRO A 33 10.42 -25.29 -12.92
C PRO A 33 10.53 -24.09 -13.87
N TYR A 34 9.81 -23.00 -13.60
CA TYR A 34 9.79 -21.78 -14.44
C TYR A 34 10.48 -20.58 -13.78
N ALA A 35 11.22 -20.78 -12.67
CA ALA A 35 11.89 -19.70 -11.97
C ALA A 35 12.87 -18.97 -12.89
N ASP A 36 13.71 -19.72 -13.57
CA ASP A 36 14.74 -19.20 -14.46
C ASP A 36 14.17 -18.45 -15.66
N ASP A 37 13.11 -18.98 -16.29
CA ASP A 37 12.42 -18.33 -17.41
C ASP A 37 11.77 -17.00 -16.98
N PHE A 38 11.19 -16.97 -15.78
CA PHE A 38 10.60 -15.75 -15.23
C PHE A 38 11.66 -14.68 -14.97
N LEU A 39 12.79 -15.04 -14.35
CA LEU A 39 13.90 -14.12 -14.09
C LEU A 39 14.50 -13.58 -15.40
N LYS A 40 14.74 -14.44 -16.39
CA LYS A 40 15.20 -14.02 -17.72
C LYS A 40 14.22 -13.09 -18.43
N LEU A 41 12.91 -13.30 -18.25
CA LEU A 41 11.90 -12.41 -18.80
C LEU A 41 11.93 -11.03 -18.13
N LEU A 42 12.08 -10.96 -16.81
CA LEU A 42 12.26 -9.67 -16.11
C LEU A 42 13.50 -8.93 -16.60
N GLU A 43 14.63 -9.64 -16.74
CA GLU A 43 15.87 -9.07 -17.26
C GLU A 43 15.70 -8.53 -18.70
N ARG A 44 15.02 -9.26 -19.58
CA ARG A 44 14.70 -8.79 -20.94
C ARG A 44 13.85 -7.52 -20.93
N LEU A 45 12.84 -7.43 -20.05
CA LEU A 45 12.01 -6.23 -19.90
C LEU A 45 12.84 -5.02 -19.44
N VAL A 46 13.70 -5.21 -18.44
CA VAL A 46 14.59 -4.16 -17.94
C VAL A 46 15.58 -3.72 -19.05
N ARG A 47 16.21 -4.65 -19.76
CA ARG A 47 17.11 -4.35 -20.89
C ARG A 47 16.41 -3.63 -22.05
N ALA A 48 15.11 -3.89 -22.24
CA ALA A 48 14.28 -3.17 -23.20
C ALA A 48 13.85 -1.77 -22.73
N GLY A 49 14.40 -1.28 -21.60
CA GLY A 49 14.13 0.04 -21.06
C GLY A 49 12.85 0.15 -20.21
N LYS A 50 12.17 -0.96 -19.92
CA LYS A 50 11.01 -0.95 -19.03
C LYS A 50 11.46 -0.83 -17.58
N HIS A 51 10.82 0.04 -16.79
CA HIS A 51 10.98 0.07 -15.33
C HIS A 51 10.12 -1.04 -14.71
N VAL A 52 10.76 -2.09 -14.22
CA VAL A 52 10.07 -3.24 -13.60
C VAL A 52 10.17 -3.13 -12.07
N ALA A 53 9.03 -3.13 -11.40
CA ALA A 53 8.94 -3.07 -9.95
C ALA A 53 8.15 -4.26 -9.37
N ILE A 54 8.77 -5.04 -8.52
CA ILE A 54 8.14 -6.11 -7.75
C ILE A 54 7.57 -5.49 -6.47
N MET A 55 6.25 -5.52 -6.34
CA MET A 55 5.54 -5.03 -5.16
C MET A 55 5.32 -6.19 -4.19
N ALA A 56 6.33 -6.45 -3.37
CA ALA A 56 6.36 -7.56 -2.44
C ALA A 56 5.49 -7.28 -1.21
N HIS A 57 4.63 -8.23 -0.87
CA HIS A 57 3.72 -8.11 0.27
C HIS A 57 4.34 -8.81 1.49
N TYR A 58 4.61 -8.03 2.54
CA TYR A 58 5.15 -8.51 3.81
C TYR A 58 4.24 -8.10 4.97
N ASN A 59 3.94 -9.05 5.85
CA ASN A 59 3.17 -8.80 7.07
C ASN A 59 4.08 -8.69 8.31
N HIS A 60 5.21 -9.40 8.32
CA HIS A 60 6.05 -9.49 9.49
C HIS A 60 7.53 -9.69 9.12
N TRP A 61 8.46 -9.20 9.95
CA TRP A 61 9.90 -9.35 9.73
C TRP A 61 10.37 -10.80 9.68
N ARG A 62 9.67 -11.73 10.36
CA ARG A 62 9.99 -13.17 10.32
C ARG A 62 9.87 -13.78 8.92
N GLU A 63 9.10 -13.18 8.04
CA GLU A 63 8.96 -13.63 6.64
C GLU A 63 10.26 -13.42 5.83
N LEU A 64 11.20 -12.64 6.35
CA LEU A 64 12.56 -12.45 5.81
C LEU A 64 13.60 -13.38 6.46
N GLY A 65 13.22 -14.23 7.41
CA GLY A 65 14.14 -14.97 8.25
C GLY A 65 14.71 -16.26 7.66
N THR A 66 14.53 -16.53 6.36
CA THR A 66 15.02 -17.76 5.72
C THR A 66 16.02 -17.47 4.60
N ASP A 67 17.04 -18.33 4.45
CA ASP A 67 18.04 -18.21 3.38
C ASP A 67 17.40 -18.18 1.99
N VAL A 68 16.38 -19.00 1.78
CA VAL A 68 15.67 -19.05 0.49
C VAL A 68 14.93 -17.75 0.18
N SER A 69 14.41 -17.03 1.19
CA SER A 69 13.81 -15.70 1.00
C SER A 69 14.87 -14.69 0.57
N HIS A 70 16.04 -14.70 1.19
CA HIS A 70 17.15 -13.84 0.81
C HIS A 70 17.66 -14.15 -0.59
N GLU A 71 17.76 -15.42 -0.95
CA GLU A 71 18.16 -15.85 -2.29
C GLU A 71 17.16 -15.40 -3.36
N ALA A 72 15.86 -15.56 -3.10
CA ALA A 72 14.80 -15.09 -4.01
C ALA A 72 14.87 -13.57 -4.24
N ILE A 73 15.08 -12.80 -3.17
CA ILE A 73 15.23 -11.34 -3.25
C ILE A 73 16.48 -10.99 -4.07
N ARG A 74 17.60 -11.65 -3.83
CA ARG A 74 18.85 -11.44 -4.55
C ARG A 74 18.67 -11.67 -6.05
N LEU A 75 18.09 -12.82 -6.43
CA LEU A 75 17.84 -13.19 -7.84
C LEU A 75 16.93 -12.18 -8.54
N LEU A 76 15.84 -11.75 -7.89
CA LEU A 76 14.95 -10.73 -8.45
C LEU A 76 15.68 -9.40 -8.68
N ARG A 77 16.51 -8.97 -7.74
CA ARG A 77 17.28 -7.72 -7.87
C ARG A 77 18.36 -7.80 -8.95
N GLU A 78 18.97 -8.95 -9.14
CA GLU A 78 19.97 -9.19 -10.19
C GLU A 78 19.39 -9.03 -11.61
N THR A 79 18.10 -9.22 -11.80
CA THR A 79 17.42 -8.90 -13.08
C THR A 79 17.40 -7.41 -13.39
N GLY A 80 17.75 -6.54 -12.44
CA GLY A 80 17.59 -5.10 -12.54
C GLY A 80 16.19 -4.60 -12.13
N ALA A 81 15.27 -5.48 -11.74
CA ALA A 81 13.97 -5.09 -11.21
C ALA A 81 14.11 -4.46 -9.82
N GLU A 82 13.34 -3.41 -9.57
CA GLU A 82 13.23 -2.80 -8.23
C GLU A 82 12.30 -3.63 -7.34
N VAL A 83 12.69 -3.88 -6.10
CA VAL A 83 11.81 -4.56 -5.12
C VAL A 83 11.34 -3.55 -4.08
N ARG A 84 10.04 -3.35 -4.02
CA ARG A 84 9.36 -2.51 -3.01
C ARG A 84 8.43 -3.34 -2.15
N SER A 85 8.27 -2.96 -0.88
CA SER A 85 7.40 -3.67 0.04
C SER A 85 6.13 -2.91 0.37
N GLN A 86 5.07 -3.66 0.59
CA GLN A 86 3.82 -3.16 1.14
C GLN A 86 3.20 -4.21 2.05
N GLY A 87 2.41 -3.78 3.02
CA GLY A 87 1.71 -4.71 3.91
C GLY A 87 0.63 -4.04 4.73
N PRO A 88 -0.39 -4.79 5.15
CA PRO A 88 -1.43 -4.31 6.06
C PRO A 88 -0.94 -4.30 7.50
N LEU A 89 -1.38 -3.31 8.26
CA LEU A 89 -1.36 -3.37 9.71
C LEU A 89 -2.49 -4.30 10.17
N LEU A 90 -2.12 -5.33 10.92
CA LEU A 90 -3.04 -6.40 11.35
C LEU A 90 -2.96 -6.58 12.86
N ASN A 91 -4.10 -6.53 13.53
CA ASN A 91 -4.18 -6.95 14.91
C ASN A 91 -3.67 -8.40 15.06
N HIS A 92 -3.10 -8.75 16.20
CA HIS A 92 -2.51 -10.06 16.53
C HIS A 92 -1.27 -10.47 15.72
N ILE A 93 -0.91 -9.77 14.64
CA ILE A 93 0.22 -10.12 13.77
C ILE A 93 1.37 -9.11 13.91
N ASN A 94 1.09 -7.83 13.67
CA ASN A 94 2.12 -6.78 13.59
C ASN A 94 1.66 -5.44 14.20
N ASN A 95 0.75 -5.48 15.16
CA ASN A 95 0.24 -4.31 15.87
C ASN A 95 1.24 -3.79 16.93
N ASP A 96 2.54 -3.88 16.63
CA ASP A 96 3.61 -3.35 17.46
C ASP A 96 4.57 -2.50 16.60
N PRO A 97 4.97 -1.30 17.06
CA PRO A 97 5.89 -0.43 16.33
C PRO A 97 7.27 -1.05 16.11
N GLY A 98 7.71 -1.93 17.03
CA GLY A 98 8.99 -2.63 16.92
C GLY A 98 9.01 -3.61 15.76
N ASP A 99 7.89 -4.31 15.50
CA ASP A 99 7.76 -5.23 14.37
C ASP A 99 7.90 -4.50 13.04
N TRP A 100 7.25 -3.34 12.88
CA TRP A 100 7.35 -2.53 11.66
C TRP A 100 8.73 -1.91 11.49
N ALA A 101 9.32 -1.37 12.56
CA ALA A 101 10.65 -0.81 12.50
C ALA A 101 11.68 -1.88 12.08
N ARG A 102 11.60 -3.06 12.69
CA ARG A 102 12.46 -4.19 12.35
C ARG A 102 12.22 -4.67 10.93
N LEU A 103 10.95 -4.84 10.51
CA LEU A 103 10.60 -5.22 9.14
C LEU A 103 11.24 -4.27 8.12
N TRP A 104 11.09 -2.96 8.29
CA TRP A 104 11.65 -1.98 7.36
C TRP A 104 13.19 -1.98 7.35
N LEU A 105 13.84 -2.13 8.51
CA LEU A 105 15.29 -2.22 8.59
C LEU A 105 15.82 -3.49 7.92
N ASP A 106 15.19 -4.65 8.15
CA ASP A 106 15.59 -5.91 7.55
C ASP A 106 15.33 -5.92 6.03
N GLN A 107 14.22 -5.31 5.58
CA GLN A 107 13.96 -5.09 4.16
C GLN A 107 15.05 -4.27 3.49
N ILE A 108 15.47 -3.16 4.09
CA ILE A 108 16.54 -2.33 3.52
C ILE A 108 17.86 -3.09 3.43
N ARG A 109 18.21 -3.89 4.46
CA ARG A 109 19.40 -4.75 4.43
C ARG A 109 19.34 -5.76 3.29
N ALA A 110 18.17 -6.29 2.99
CA ALA A 110 17.93 -7.18 1.85
C ALA A 110 17.84 -6.44 0.50
N GLY A 111 17.84 -5.10 0.49
CA GLY A 111 17.71 -4.26 -0.70
C GLY A 111 16.27 -4.10 -1.20
N ILE A 112 15.30 -4.22 -0.31
CA ILE A 112 13.89 -3.92 -0.55
C ILE A 112 13.60 -2.51 -0.02
N LEU A 113 12.89 -1.69 -0.80
CA LEU A 113 12.48 -0.36 -0.37
C LEU A 113 11.08 -0.41 0.26
N PRO A 114 10.91 -0.03 1.54
CA PRO A 114 9.59 0.13 2.14
C PRO A 114 8.74 1.13 1.36
N TYR A 115 7.47 0.79 1.09
CA TYR A 115 6.62 1.63 0.23
C TYR A 115 5.30 2.01 0.89
N TYR A 116 4.52 1.02 1.39
CA TYR A 116 3.25 1.29 2.05
C TYR A 116 3.02 0.45 3.31
N MET A 117 2.52 1.11 4.36
CA MET A 117 1.71 0.49 5.41
C MET A 117 0.23 0.78 5.10
N PHE A 118 -0.57 -0.28 4.93
CA PHE A 118 -2.01 -0.16 4.73
C PHE A 118 -2.76 -0.34 6.04
N VAL A 119 -3.89 0.35 6.19
CA VAL A 119 -4.95 -0.09 7.09
C VAL A 119 -5.62 -1.30 6.45
N GLU A 120 -5.96 -2.30 7.25
CA GLU A 120 -6.59 -3.53 6.77
C GLU A 120 -7.92 -3.21 6.10
N ARG A 121 -8.17 -3.86 4.95
CA ARG A 121 -9.40 -3.67 4.17
C ARG A 121 -10.53 -4.52 4.72
N ASP A 122 -11.75 -4.12 4.39
CA ASP A 122 -12.97 -4.87 4.71
C ASP A 122 -13.10 -6.15 3.85
N THR A 123 -12.21 -7.12 4.14
CA THR A 123 -12.16 -8.40 3.45
C THR A 123 -11.90 -9.53 4.46
N GLY A 124 -12.62 -10.64 4.32
CA GLY A 124 -12.40 -11.82 5.17
C GLY A 124 -12.72 -11.56 6.65
N ALA A 125 -11.77 -11.89 7.54
CA ALA A 125 -11.92 -11.80 8.99
C ALA A 125 -11.63 -10.38 9.53
N ARG A 126 -12.18 -9.33 8.91
CA ARG A 126 -11.93 -7.93 9.27
C ARG A 126 -11.97 -7.70 10.77
N ARG A 127 -13.07 -8.06 11.46
CA ARG A 127 -13.24 -7.82 12.91
C ARG A 127 -12.16 -8.41 13.79
N TYR A 128 -11.47 -9.46 13.30
CA TYR A 128 -10.36 -10.08 14.01
C TYR A 128 -9.04 -9.35 13.79
N PHE A 129 -8.83 -8.84 12.58
CA PHE A 129 -7.56 -8.22 12.19
C PHE A 129 -7.58 -6.69 12.19
N GLU A 130 -8.74 -6.05 12.29
CA GLU A 130 -8.84 -4.60 12.26
C GLU A 130 -8.10 -3.93 13.44
N VAL A 131 -7.53 -2.77 13.14
CA VAL A 131 -6.84 -1.93 14.11
C VAL A 131 -7.44 -0.53 14.05
N PRO A 132 -7.82 0.08 15.19
CA PRO A 132 -8.30 1.45 15.21
C PRO A 132 -7.31 2.42 14.54
N LEU A 133 -7.82 3.41 13.79
CA LEU A 133 -7.01 4.38 13.05
C LEU A 133 -6.06 5.16 13.96
N ALA A 134 -6.49 5.47 15.18
CA ALA A 134 -5.66 6.10 16.21
C ALA A 134 -4.44 5.23 16.55
N ARG A 135 -4.66 3.94 16.75
CA ARG A 135 -3.58 2.98 17.00
C ARG A 135 -2.71 2.77 15.77
N ALA A 136 -3.30 2.70 14.58
CA ALA A 136 -2.56 2.60 13.33
C ALA A 136 -1.57 3.76 13.16
N TRP A 137 -2.01 4.98 13.42
CA TRP A 137 -1.14 6.16 13.41
C TRP A 137 -0.04 6.07 14.47
N GLN A 138 -0.36 5.66 15.68
CA GLN A 138 0.62 5.52 16.75
C GLN A 138 1.72 4.51 16.36
N VAL A 139 1.33 3.32 15.87
CA VAL A 139 2.28 2.28 15.42
C VAL A 139 3.19 2.80 14.32
N TYR A 140 2.62 3.43 13.31
CA TYR A 140 3.39 4.01 12.20
C TYR A 140 4.39 5.07 12.67
N ARG A 141 3.92 6.05 13.46
CA ARG A 141 4.73 7.14 13.98
C ARG A 141 5.90 6.62 14.82
N GLU A 142 5.64 5.70 15.74
CA GLU A 142 6.67 5.14 16.62
C GLU A 142 7.66 4.24 15.85
N ALA A 143 7.21 3.51 14.84
CA ALA A 143 8.11 2.77 13.94
C ALA A 143 9.02 3.71 13.15
N MET A 144 8.46 4.82 12.59
CA MET A 144 9.21 5.84 11.87
C MET A 144 10.30 6.52 12.72
N GLN A 145 10.09 6.65 14.04
CA GLN A 145 11.07 7.19 14.96
C GLN A 145 12.29 6.27 15.15
N ARG A 146 12.12 4.96 14.89
CA ARG A 146 13.15 3.92 15.09
C ARG A 146 13.92 3.59 13.82
N VAL A 147 13.57 4.17 12.67
CA VAL A 147 14.24 3.95 11.39
C VAL A 147 14.86 5.24 10.86
N SER A 148 15.80 5.11 9.93
CA SER A 148 16.47 6.24 9.27
C SER A 148 16.61 6.01 7.76
N GLY A 149 17.01 7.04 7.03
CA GLY A 149 17.32 6.96 5.61
C GLY A 149 16.16 6.37 4.80
N LEU A 150 16.45 5.34 4.02
CA LEU A 150 15.47 4.68 3.14
C LEU A 150 14.31 4.03 3.91
N GLY A 151 14.45 3.71 5.21
CA GLY A 151 13.34 3.22 6.03
C GLY A 151 12.20 4.21 6.17
N ARG A 152 12.49 5.50 6.06
CA ARG A 152 11.51 6.58 6.15
C ARG A 152 10.77 6.87 4.85
N THR A 153 10.98 6.09 3.80
CA THR A 153 10.24 6.25 2.53
C THR A 153 8.88 5.54 2.53
N ALA A 154 8.62 4.68 3.51
CA ALA A 154 7.30 4.06 3.68
C ALA A 154 6.22 5.11 3.91
N ARG A 155 5.10 5.00 3.19
CA ARG A 155 3.92 5.85 3.34
C ARG A 155 2.88 5.14 4.18
N GLY A 156 2.10 5.91 4.93
CA GLY A 156 0.97 5.34 5.68
C GLY A 156 0.75 5.99 7.04
N PRO A 157 -0.14 5.41 7.82
CA PRO A 157 -1.05 4.35 7.40
C PRO A 157 -2.07 4.86 6.38
N SER A 158 -2.40 4.04 5.39
CA SER A 158 -3.29 4.45 4.31
C SER A 158 -4.47 3.50 4.09
N MET A 159 -5.64 4.07 3.84
CA MET A 159 -6.88 3.37 3.50
C MET A 159 -7.13 3.44 2.00
N SER A 160 -7.44 2.30 1.35
CA SER A 160 -7.93 2.27 -0.03
C SER A 160 -9.45 2.28 -0.03
N ALA A 161 -10.04 3.46 0.21
CA ALA A 161 -11.46 3.69 0.33
C ALA A 161 -12.14 3.96 -1.04
N GLY A 162 -13.46 4.02 -1.05
CA GLY A 162 -14.25 4.29 -2.27
C GLY A 162 -13.85 5.56 -3.02
N PRO A 163 -13.73 6.72 -2.36
CA PRO A 163 -13.32 7.97 -3.02
C PRO A 163 -11.85 8.00 -3.44
N GLY A 164 -11.01 7.13 -2.88
CA GLY A 164 -9.58 7.09 -3.21
C GLY A 164 -8.72 6.51 -2.10
N LYS A 165 -7.42 6.69 -2.23
CA LYS A 165 -6.46 6.28 -1.20
C LYS A 165 -6.20 7.44 -0.25
N VAL A 166 -6.61 7.29 1.01
CA VAL A 166 -6.47 8.28 2.08
C VAL A 166 -5.36 7.87 3.03
N GLU A 167 -4.46 8.80 3.34
CA GLU A 167 -3.37 8.65 4.31
C GLU A 167 -3.69 9.42 5.59
N ILE A 168 -3.41 8.80 6.73
CA ILE A 168 -3.42 9.48 8.03
C ILE A 168 -2.06 10.16 8.19
N GLN A 169 -2.05 11.49 8.18
CA GLN A 169 -0.83 12.28 8.34
C GLN A 169 -0.50 12.58 9.80
N GLY A 170 -1.53 12.59 10.65
CA GLY A 170 -1.33 12.91 12.05
C GLY A 170 -2.60 12.93 12.86
N VAL A 171 -2.38 13.09 14.16
CA VAL A 171 -3.39 13.49 15.14
C VAL A 171 -2.92 14.82 15.73
N SER A 172 -3.78 15.80 15.76
CA SER A 172 -3.47 17.14 16.28
C SER A 172 -4.65 17.70 17.07
N GLU A 173 -4.39 18.75 17.82
CA GLU A 173 -5.43 19.57 18.43
C GLU A 173 -5.46 20.92 17.71
N ILE A 174 -6.62 21.28 17.14
CA ILE A 174 -6.82 22.51 16.38
C ILE A 174 -8.06 23.20 16.92
N HIS A 175 -7.92 24.43 17.38
CA HIS A 175 -8.99 25.20 18.01
C HIS A 175 -9.70 24.47 19.17
N GLY A 176 -8.94 23.67 19.95
CA GLY A 176 -9.48 22.91 21.07
C GLY A 176 -10.19 21.60 20.66
N GLU A 177 -10.26 21.27 19.39
CA GLU A 177 -10.79 20.01 18.90
C GLU A 177 -9.65 19.06 18.50
N LYS A 178 -9.66 17.83 19.04
CA LYS A 178 -8.72 16.77 18.65
C LYS A 178 -9.19 16.17 17.35
N VAL A 179 -8.29 16.10 16.35
CA VAL A 179 -8.62 15.71 15.00
C VAL A 179 -7.59 14.74 14.38
N PHE A 180 -8.05 13.91 13.45
CA PHE A 180 -7.18 13.30 12.47
C PHE A 180 -6.89 14.30 11.34
N VAL A 181 -5.62 14.41 10.96
CA VAL A 181 -5.19 15.11 9.75
C VAL A 181 -5.05 14.07 8.65
N LEU A 182 -5.81 14.23 7.59
CA LEU A 182 -5.95 13.28 6.49
C LEU A 182 -5.61 13.96 5.16
N ARG A 183 -5.19 13.17 4.17
CA ARG A 183 -5.09 13.64 2.78
C ARG A 183 -5.30 12.49 1.80
N PHE A 184 -5.72 12.83 0.58
CA PHE A 184 -5.72 11.88 -0.51
C PHE A 184 -4.31 11.71 -1.09
N ILE A 185 -3.81 10.48 -1.19
CA ILE A 185 -2.63 10.12 -2.01
C ILE A 185 -3.08 9.91 -3.46
N GLN A 186 -4.27 9.35 -3.66
CA GLN A 186 -4.96 9.17 -4.92
C GLN A 186 -6.44 9.47 -4.71
N GLY A 187 -7.06 10.22 -5.60
CA GLY A 187 -8.48 10.56 -5.59
C GLY A 187 -9.18 10.15 -6.88
N ARG A 188 -10.51 10.04 -6.86
CA ARG A 188 -11.32 9.91 -8.07
C ARG A 188 -11.22 11.17 -8.94
N THR A 189 -10.99 12.31 -8.31
CA THR A 189 -10.75 13.60 -8.96
C THR A 189 -9.33 14.05 -8.66
N PRO A 190 -8.57 14.57 -9.65
CA PRO A 190 -7.19 15.05 -9.44
C PRO A 190 -7.08 16.13 -8.36
N ASP A 191 -8.05 17.03 -8.27
CA ASP A 191 -8.06 18.16 -7.34
C ASP A 191 -8.11 17.74 -5.85
N TRP A 192 -8.49 16.51 -5.56
CA TRP A 192 -8.47 16.00 -4.19
C TRP A 192 -7.06 15.59 -3.74
N VAL A 193 -6.17 15.28 -4.69
CA VAL A 193 -4.84 14.73 -4.40
C VAL A 193 -3.99 15.73 -3.64
N GLN A 194 -3.42 15.30 -2.52
CA GLN A 194 -2.61 16.10 -1.60
C GLN A 194 -3.38 17.20 -0.84
N ARG A 195 -4.66 17.38 -1.05
CA ARG A 195 -5.50 18.32 -0.26
C ARG A 195 -5.69 17.74 1.14
N PRO A 196 -5.27 18.44 2.21
CA PRO A 196 -5.53 18.01 3.58
C PRO A 196 -7.00 18.23 3.94
N PHE A 197 -7.51 17.34 4.79
CA PHE A 197 -8.82 17.48 5.41
C PHE A 197 -8.81 16.90 6.82
N PHE A 198 -9.83 17.20 7.61
CA PHE A 198 -9.83 16.93 9.03
C PHE A 198 -11.09 16.15 9.43
N ALA A 199 -10.86 15.08 10.20
CA ALA A 199 -11.93 14.32 10.82
C ALA A 199 -11.83 14.43 12.35
N ARG A 200 -12.96 14.42 13.03
CA ARG A 200 -13.00 14.32 14.49
C ARG A 200 -12.24 13.09 14.94
N TYR A 201 -11.47 13.25 16.00
CA TYR A 201 -10.76 12.12 16.58
C TYR A 201 -11.76 11.12 17.18
N ASP A 202 -11.64 9.87 16.76
CA ASP A 202 -12.40 8.74 17.28
C ASP A 202 -11.43 7.58 17.54
N GLU A 203 -11.35 7.15 18.79
CA GLU A 203 -10.47 6.04 19.19
C GLU A 203 -10.88 4.70 18.61
N GLN A 204 -12.14 4.54 18.24
CA GLN A 204 -12.72 3.27 17.80
C GLN A 204 -12.83 3.15 16.27
N ALA A 205 -12.77 4.26 15.54
CA ALA A 205 -12.90 4.25 14.11
C ALA A 205 -11.77 3.40 13.46
N THR A 206 -12.16 2.45 12.62
CA THR A 206 -11.23 1.53 11.92
C THR A 206 -11.13 1.81 10.43
N TRP A 207 -12.02 2.68 9.89
CA TRP A 207 -12.07 3.00 8.47
C TRP A 207 -12.62 4.41 8.21
N LEU A 208 -12.47 4.91 6.96
CA LEU A 208 -12.88 6.27 6.56
C LEU A 208 -14.37 6.55 6.79
N ASP A 209 -15.25 5.60 6.48
CA ASP A 209 -16.71 5.74 6.63
C ASP A 209 -17.18 5.80 8.09
N GLY A 210 -16.36 5.37 9.03
CA GLY A 210 -16.60 5.58 10.46
C GLY A 210 -16.25 6.98 10.96
N LEU A 211 -15.54 7.77 10.16
CA LEU A 211 -15.10 9.11 10.55
C LEU A 211 -16.18 10.17 10.27
N ARG A 212 -16.12 11.28 11.02
CA ARG A 212 -16.97 12.46 10.86
C ARG A 212 -16.11 13.69 10.62
N PRO A 213 -16.58 14.66 9.80
CA PRO A 213 -15.88 15.92 9.61
C PRO A 213 -15.63 16.65 10.94
N ALA A 214 -14.52 17.35 11.04
CA ALA A 214 -14.19 18.20 12.17
C ALA A 214 -14.82 19.61 12.04
N PHE A 215 -14.71 20.41 13.07
CA PHE A 215 -15.05 21.85 13.11
C PHE A 215 -16.51 22.19 12.82
N GLY A 216 -17.41 21.22 13.00
CA GLY A 216 -18.85 21.42 12.79
C GLY A 216 -19.32 21.24 11.35
N ASP A 217 -18.42 20.90 10.44
CA ASP A 217 -18.80 20.57 9.05
C ASP A 217 -19.74 19.35 9.03
N GLU A 218 -20.75 19.39 8.15
CA GLU A 218 -21.70 18.29 7.98
C GLU A 218 -21.14 17.19 7.08
N LYS A 219 -20.31 17.56 6.11
CA LYS A 219 -19.72 16.67 5.07
C LYS A 219 -18.25 16.96 4.88
N PHE A 220 -17.50 15.93 4.46
CA PHE A 220 -16.18 16.13 3.91
C PHE A 220 -16.27 16.79 2.53
N PHE A 221 -15.28 17.57 2.17
CA PHE A 221 -15.23 18.37 0.94
C PHE A 221 -15.44 17.58 -0.37
N PHE A 222 -15.23 16.25 -0.34
CA PHE A 222 -15.30 15.37 -1.51
C PHE A 222 -16.62 14.62 -1.63
N GLU A 223 -17.48 14.59 -0.61
CA GLU A 223 -18.63 13.67 -0.55
C GLU A 223 -19.67 13.93 -1.62
N ASP A 224 -20.04 15.19 -1.87
CA ASP A 224 -21.05 15.52 -2.87
C ASP A 224 -20.57 15.20 -4.29
N GLU A 225 -19.33 15.52 -4.61
CA GLU A 225 -18.72 15.20 -5.92
C GLU A 225 -18.55 13.68 -6.08
N TYR A 226 -18.15 12.96 -5.01
CA TYR A 226 -18.04 11.51 -5.03
C TYR A 226 -19.38 10.81 -5.24
N ALA A 227 -20.45 11.30 -4.64
CA ALA A 227 -21.80 10.81 -4.88
C ALA A 227 -22.18 10.90 -6.36
N GLY A 228 -21.97 12.07 -6.98
CA GLY A 228 -22.24 12.25 -8.41
C GLY A 228 -21.42 11.31 -9.32
N ILE A 229 -20.13 11.08 -9.01
CA ILE A 229 -19.28 10.13 -9.74
C ILE A 229 -19.82 8.69 -9.61
N SER A 230 -20.27 8.31 -8.43
CA SER A 230 -20.78 6.97 -8.13
C SER A 230 -22.10 6.71 -8.87
N ASP A 231 -23.01 7.69 -8.91
CA ASP A 231 -24.28 7.60 -9.61
C ASP A 231 -24.10 7.50 -11.12
N ALA A 232 -23.19 8.30 -11.70
CA ALA A 232 -22.86 8.22 -13.12
C ALA A 232 -22.27 6.85 -13.51
N ALA A 233 -21.40 6.27 -12.67
CA ALA A 233 -20.84 4.96 -12.90
C ALA A 233 -21.89 3.83 -12.79
N ALA A 234 -22.87 3.97 -11.90
CA ALA A 234 -23.99 3.02 -11.77
C ALA A 234 -24.91 3.06 -13.01
N ALA A 235 -25.24 4.26 -13.51
CA ALA A 235 -26.06 4.45 -14.71
C ALA A 235 -25.40 3.83 -15.96
N THR A 236 -24.08 4.00 -16.12
CA THR A 236 -23.33 3.44 -17.25
C THR A 236 -23.31 1.90 -17.25
N ARG A 237 -23.26 1.26 -16.07
CA ARG A 237 -23.31 -0.20 -15.95
C ARG A 237 -24.68 -0.78 -16.33
N GLN A 238 -25.77 -0.07 -16.01
CA GLN A 238 -27.12 -0.49 -16.35
C GLN A 238 -27.41 -0.38 -17.86
N SER A 239 -26.85 0.63 -18.53
CA SER A 239 -26.99 0.80 -19.98
C SER A 239 -26.14 -0.17 -20.81
N GLY A 240 -25.06 -0.72 -20.26
CA GLY A 240 -24.16 -1.68 -20.95
C GLY A 240 -24.60 -3.15 -20.89
N THR A 241 -25.63 -3.50 -20.11
CA THR A 241 -26.16 -4.88 -19.99
C THR A 241 -27.36 -5.18 -20.89
N GLY A 242 -27.75 -4.24 -21.79
CA GLY A 242 -28.88 -4.34 -22.69
C GLY A 242 -28.53 -4.53 -24.18
N GLY A 243 -27.35 -5.09 -24.48
CA GLY A 243 -26.92 -5.35 -25.86
C GLY A 243 -26.60 -6.82 -26.13
#